data_5b9b9255d9e7e8687e095c056a0681e2
#
_entry.id   5b9b9255d9e7e8687e095c056a0681e2
#
_cell.length_a   1.000
_cell.length_b   1.000
_cell.length_c   1.000
_cell.angle_alpha   90.00
_cell.angle_beta   90.00
_cell.angle_gamma   90.00
#
_symmetry.space_group_name_H-M   'P 1'
#
loop_
_entity.id
_entity.type
_entity.pdbx_description
1 polymer ?
#
loop_
_entity_poly.entity_id
_entity_poly.type
_entity_poly.pdbx_seq_one_letter_code
_entity_poly.pdbx_strand_id
1 'polypeptide(L)'
;ISDSLPIAEFITDDEIFDHSATKALAKFVATLHERGIIHNDLNNGNIRWRQADDAYLFELIDLNRMKFYPEGTQPPRQECLQNLTLFCDLNPQFRFFLKCYMAERHWPSGVIDEALRIKRKHDSHWMRKQALKRILRFKARLF
;
A
#
# COMPACT_ATOMS: atom_id res chain seq x y z
N ILE A 1 1.02 18.90 -16.25
CA ILE A 1 0.72 19.06 -14.82
C ILE A 1 -0.51 18.24 -14.54
N SER A 2 -0.37 17.28 -13.70
CA SER A 2 -1.44 16.38 -13.33
C SER A 2 -2.34 17.05 -12.27
N ASP A 3 -3.65 17.06 -12.52
CA ASP A 3 -4.64 17.45 -11.52
C ASP A 3 -4.87 16.34 -10.48
N SER A 4 -3.95 15.38 -10.41
CA SER A 4 -4.06 14.25 -9.51
C SER A 4 -3.74 14.61 -8.07
N LEU A 5 -4.39 13.91 -7.15
CA LEU A 5 -4.21 14.04 -5.70
C LEU A 5 -3.57 12.76 -5.12
N PRO A 6 -2.85 12.87 -4.00
CA PRO A 6 -2.38 11.65 -3.33
C PRO A 6 -3.57 10.82 -2.86
N ILE A 7 -3.44 9.48 -2.85
CA ILE A 7 -4.52 8.61 -2.39
C ILE A 7 -4.83 8.81 -0.91
N ALA A 8 -3.95 9.47 -0.16
CA ALA A 8 -4.23 9.86 1.22
C ALA A 8 -5.57 10.60 1.36
N GLU A 9 -6.04 11.27 0.31
CA GLU A 9 -7.32 11.98 0.31
C GLU A 9 -8.53 11.06 0.52
N PHE A 10 -8.46 9.81 0.09
CA PHE A 10 -9.55 8.86 0.31
C PHE A 10 -9.20 7.72 1.26
N ILE A 11 -7.97 7.67 1.78
CA ILE A 11 -7.60 6.70 2.82
C ILE A 11 -8.11 7.21 4.16
N THR A 12 -8.82 6.37 4.89
CA THR A 12 -9.45 6.73 6.16
C THR A 12 -9.37 5.58 7.16
N ASP A 13 -9.45 5.91 8.44
CA ASP A 13 -9.58 4.92 9.53
C ASP A 13 -11.04 4.60 9.84
N ASP A 14 -11.98 5.30 9.22
CA ASP A 14 -13.41 5.12 9.43
C ASP A 14 -13.92 3.83 8.79
N GLU A 15 -15.04 3.31 9.30
CA GLU A 15 -15.74 2.19 8.69
C GLU A 15 -16.40 2.58 7.37
N ILE A 16 -16.66 3.86 7.17
CA ILE A 16 -17.25 4.41 5.94
C ILE A 16 -16.12 4.91 5.05
N PHE A 17 -15.97 4.30 3.89
CA PHE A 17 -14.94 4.65 2.90
C PHE A 17 -15.47 4.43 1.49
N ASP A 18 -14.78 4.97 0.50
CA ASP A 18 -15.12 4.80 -0.90
C ASP A 18 -14.72 3.39 -1.38
N HIS A 19 -15.69 2.49 -1.47
CA HIS A 19 -15.48 1.12 -1.93
C HIS A 19 -15.05 1.06 -3.39
N SER A 20 -15.60 1.91 -4.24
CA SER A 20 -15.25 1.93 -5.68
C SER A 20 -13.81 2.37 -5.90
N ALA A 21 -13.37 3.42 -5.22
CA ALA A 21 -11.99 3.89 -5.28
C ALA A 21 -11.03 2.84 -4.72
N THR A 22 -11.37 2.21 -3.61
CA THR A 22 -10.54 1.19 -2.97
C THR A 22 -10.40 -0.06 -3.86
N LYS A 23 -11.49 -0.49 -4.49
CA LYS A 23 -11.47 -1.60 -5.45
C LYS A 23 -10.58 -1.27 -6.66
N ALA A 24 -10.71 -0.06 -7.20
CA ALA A 24 -9.90 0.40 -8.33
C ALA A 24 -8.41 0.46 -7.95
N LEU A 25 -8.08 0.91 -6.74
CA LEU A 25 -6.72 0.92 -6.22
C LEU A 25 -6.16 -0.50 -6.12
N ALA A 26 -6.94 -1.45 -5.61
CA ALA A 26 -6.52 -2.84 -5.50
C ALA A 26 -6.20 -3.44 -6.87
N LYS A 27 -7.02 -3.16 -7.88
CA LYS A 27 -6.78 -3.58 -9.26
C LYS A 27 -5.50 -2.96 -9.82
N PHE A 28 -5.28 -1.68 -9.58
CA PHE A 28 -4.08 -0.98 -10.02
C PHE A 28 -2.81 -1.62 -9.43
N VAL A 29 -2.78 -1.84 -8.10
CA VAL A 29 -1.62 -2.43 -7.43
C VAL A 29 -1.41 -3.89 -7.87
N ALA A 30 -2.49 -4.67 -8.01
CA ALA A 30 -2.42 -6.03 -8.53
C ALA A 30 -1.79 -6.06 -9.93
N THR A 31 -2.19 -5.15 -10.80
CA THR A 31 -1.63 -5.04 -12.15
C THR A 31 -0.15 -4.70 -12.14
N LEU A 32 0.30 -3.80 -11.26
CA LEU A 32 1.72 -3.51 -11.09
C LEU A 32 2.49 -4.78 -10.75
N HIS A 33 2.04 -5.51 -9.74
CA HIS A 33 2.72 -6.73 -9.29
C HIS A 33 2.71 -7.82 -10.36
N GLU A 34 1.61 -8.00 -11.06
CA GLU A 34 1.51 -8.96 -12.17
C GLU A 34 2.49 -8.64 -13.31
N ARG A 35 2.76 -7.36 -13.54
CA ARG A 35 3.73 -6.90 -14.53
C ARG A 35 5.16 -6.89 -14.01
N GLY A 36 5.40 -7.37 -12.81
CA GLY A 36 6.74 -7.45 -12.24
C GLY A 36 7.27 -6.12 -11.71
N ILE A 37 6.39 -5.21 -11.33
CA ILE A 37 6.76 -3.87 -10.85
C ILE A 37 6.52 -3.81 -9.34
N ILE A 38 7.58 -3.49 -8.58
CA ILE A 38 7.52 -3.21 -7.15
C ILE A 38 8.00 -1.77 -6.93
N HIS A 39 7.17 -0.95 -6.30
CA HIS A 39 7.60 0.36 -5.83
C HIS A 39 8.01 0.23 -4.36
N ASN A 40 9.30 0.36 -4.08
CA ASN A 40 9.84 0.10 -2.73
C ASN A 40 9.42 1.13 -1.67
N ASP A 41 8.66 2.14 -2.04
CA ASP A 41 8.09 3.12 -1.13
C ASP A 41 6.64 3.41 -1.52
N LEU A 42 5.83 2.36 -1.56
CA LEU A 42 4.43 2.40 -1.99
C LEU A 42 3.54 2.92 -0.86
N ASN A 43 3.78 4.16 -0.46
CA ASN A 43 2.96 4.83 0.55
C ASN A 43 1.84 5.64 -0.10
N ASN A 44 0.92 6.14 0.73
CA ASN A 44 -0.24 6.87 0.26
C ASN A 44 0.07 8.25 -0.38
N GLY A 45 1.28 8.76 -0.23
CA GLY A 45 1.74 9.98 -0.90
C GLY A 45 2.34 9.74 -2.28
N ASN A 46 2.85 8.53 -2.53
CA ASN A 46 3.51 8.16 -3.79
C ASN A 46 2.56 7.56 -4.82
N ILE A 47 1.33 7.26 -4.43
CA ILE A 47 0.26 6.89 -5.35
C ILE A 47 -0.65 8.10 -5.51
N ARG A 48 -0.81 8.55 -6.74
CA ARG A 48 -1.68 9.69 -7.08
C ARG A 48 -2.91 9.17 -7.81
N TRP A 49 -4.01 9.87 -7.67
CA TRP A 49 -5.25 9.49 -8.32
C TRP A 49 -5.98 10.70 -8.88
N ARG A 50 -6.77 10.45 -9.88
CA ARG A 50 -7.77 11.40 -10.39
C ARG A 50 -8.95 10.62 -10.93
N GLN A 51 -10.09 11.26 -11.00
CA GLN A 51 -11.28 10.68 -11.60
C GLN A 51 -11.49 11.32 -12.97
N ALA A 52 -11.71 10.50 -13.99
CA ALA A 52 -12.01 10.95 -15.34
C ALA A 52 -13.12 10.05 -15.90
N ASP A 53 -14.22 10.66 -16.32
CA ASP A 53 -15.43 9.94 -16.80
C ASP A 53 -15.83 8.88 -15.78
N ASP A 54 -16.31 8.38 -15.14
CA ASP A 54 -16.61 7.36 -14.13
C ASP A 54 -15.45 6.41 -13.79
N ALA A 55 -14.23 6.68 -14.26
CA ALA A 55 -13.07 5.83 -14.00
C ALA A 55 -12.09 6.49 -13.03
N TYR A 56 -11.43 5.68 -12.20
CA TYR A 56 -10.32 6.09 -11.36
C TYR A 56 -9.01 5.81 -12.09
N LEU A 57 -8.18 6.82 -12.21
CA LEU A 57 -6.86 6.72 -12.82
C LEU A 57 -5.79 6.91 -11.75
N PHE A 58 -4.81 6.02 -11.73
CA PHE A 58 -3.71 6.06 -10.76
C PHE A 58 -2.39 6.22 -11.48
N GLU A 59 -1.47 6.89 -10.80
CA GLU A 59 -0.09 7.06 -11.26
C GLU A 59 0.86 7.00 -10.06
N LEU A 60 2.09 6.60 -10.34
CA LEU A 60 3.14 6.54 -9.32
C LEU A 60 4.09 7.72 -9.49
N ILE A 61 4.55 8.25 -8.37
CA ILE A 61 5.64 9.21 -8.32
C ILE A 61 6.81 8.61 -7.54
N ASP A 62 7.95 9.31 -7.52
CA ASP A 62 9.19 8.83 -6.91
C ASP A 62 9.70 7.54 -7.58
N LEU A 63 9.91 7.61 -8.88
CA LEU A 63 10.27 6.45 -9.71
C LEU A 63 11.64 5.85 -9.38
N ASN A 64 12.47 6.56 -8.62
CA ASN A 64 13.77 6.06 -8.17
C ASN A 64 13.65 4.85 -7.22
N ARG A 65 12.47 4.64 -6.65
CA ARG A 65 12.19 3.53 -5.73
C ARG A 65 11.63 2.30 -6.44
N MET A 66 11.50 2.34 -7.75
CA MET A 66 10.91 1.23 -8.50
C MET A 66 11.93 0.13 -8.78
N LYS A 67 11.46 -1.11 -8.66
CA LYS A 67 12.18 -2.33 -9.00
C LYS A 67 11.39 -3.08 -10.07
N PHE A 68 12.08 -3.54 -11.09
CA PHE A 68 11.47 -4.26 -12.21
C PHE A 68 12.00 -5.69 -12.25
N TYR A 69 11.08 -6.65 -12.28
CA TYR A 69 11.41 -8.05 -12.55
C TYR A 69 11.52 -8.26 -14.06
N PRO A 70 12.33 -9.24 -14.51
CA PRO A 70 12.40 -9.57 -15.93
C PRO A 70 11.03 -9.93 -16.51
N GLU A 71 10.83 -9.63 -17.79
CA GLU A 71 9.59 -9.98 -18.49
C GLU A 71 9.27 -11.46 -18.33
N GLY A 72 8.00 -11.78 -18.07
CA GLY A 72 7.54 -13.14 -17.84
C GLY A 72 7.76 -13.66 -16.42
N THR A 73 8.38 -12.88 -15.52
CA THR A 73 8.52 -13.22 -14.11
C THR A 73 7.70 -12.28 -13.24
N GLN A 74 7.24 -12.78 -12.10
CA GLN A 74 6.51 -11.99 -11.11
C GLN A 74 7.27 -11.96 -9.79
N PRO A 75 7.12 -10.90 -8.99
CA PRO A 75 7.66 -10.88 -7.64
C PRO A 75 7.10 -12.04 -6.81
N PRO A 76 7.87 -12.60 -5.87
CA PRO A 76 7.34 -13.58 -4.93
C PRO A 76 6.14 -13.02 -4.15
N ARG A 77 5.20 -13.90 -3.80
CA ARG A 77 4.00 -13.49 -3.04
C ARG A 77 4.36 -12.70 -1.78
N GLN A 78 5.34 -13.14 -1.02
CA GLN A 78 5.76 -12.46 0.20
C GLN A 78 6.20 -11.02 -0.07
N GLU A 79 6.95 -10.77 -1.13
CA GLU A 79 7.39 -9.42 -1.51
C GLU A 79 6.20 -8.55 -1.90
N CYS A 80 5.25 -9.10 -2.66
CA CYS A 80 4.00 -8.39 -2.98
C CYS A 80 3.24 -7.99 -1.72
N LEU A 81 3.07 -8.92 -0.76
CA LEU A 81 2.36 -8.65 0.47
C LEU A 81 3.06 -7.63 1.36
N GLN A 82 4.39 -7.69 1.42
CA GLN A 82 5.18 -6.67 2.12
C GLN A 82 5.02 -5.29 1.50
N ASN A 83 4.89 -5.23 0.18
CA ASN A 83 4.70 -3.98 -0.54
C ASN A 83 3.36 -3.31 -0.22
N LEU A 84 2.35 -4.08 0.24
CA LEU A 84 1.03 -3.56 0.59
C LEU A 84 0.98 -2.90 1.98
N THR A 85 2.06 -2.87 2.75
CA THR A 85 2.02 -2.45 4.16
C THR A 85 2.05 -0.95 4.38
N LEU A 86 2.38 -0.15 3.37
CA LEU A 86 2.77 1.25 3.54
C LEU A 86 1.67 2.28 3.31
N PHE A 87 0.59 1.95 2.62
CA PHE A 87 -0.34 2.99 2.18
C PHE A 87 -1.59 3.16 3.06
N CYS A 88 -1.81 2.27 4.01
CA CYS A 88 -3.02 2.27 4.83
C CYS A 88 -2.76 1.62 6.17
N ASP A 89 -3.50 2.02 7.19
CA ASP A 89 -3.47 1.37 8.50
C ASP A 89 -4.29 0.07 8.48
N LEU A 90 -4.12 -0.74 9.53
CA LEU A 90 -4.90 -1.97 9.72
C LEU A 90 -6.34 -1.61 10.13
N ASN A 91 -7.22 -1.43 9.17
CA ASN A 91 -8.58 -0.92 9.33
C ASN A 91 -9.54 -1.62 8.34
N PRO A 92 -10.85 -1.33 8.40
CA PRO A 92 -11.82 -1.93 7.48
C PRO A 92 -11.52 -1.69 6.01
N GLN A 93 -11.04 -0.49 5.64
CA GLN A 93 -10.67 -0.17 4.27
C GLN A 93 -9.53 -1.06 3.77
N PHE A 94 -8.50 -1.29 4.59
CA PHE A 94 -7.38 -2.16 4.25
C PHE A 94 -7.84 -3.61 4.05
N ARG A 95 -8.74 -4.11 4.91
CA ARG A 95 -9.31 -5.45 4.77
C ARG A 95 -10.09 -5.61 3.47
N PHE A 96 -10.89 -4.61 3.13
CA PHE A 96 -11.61 -4.58 1.86
C PHE A 96 -10.64 -4.53 0.66
N PHE A 97 -9.60 -3.70 0.75
CA PHE A 97 -8.54 -3.65 -0.25
C PHE A 97 -7.91 -5.03 -0.46
N LEU A 98 -7.53 -5.71 0.61
CA LEU A 98 -6.93 -7.04 0.53
C LEU A 98 -7.86 -8.05 -0.15
N LYS A 99 -9.13 -8.03 0.18
CA LYS A 99 -10.14 -8.89 -0.45
C LYS A 99 -10.18 -8.66 -1.96
N CYS A 100 -10.21 -7.42 -2.39
CA CYS A 100 -10.21 -7.05 -3.81
C CYS A 100 -8.89 -7.43 -4.49
N TYR A 101 -7.76 -7.18 -3.84
CA TYR A 101 -6.44 -7.53 -4.34
C TYR A 101 -6.29 -9.04 -4.55
N MET A 102 -6.71 -9.85 -3.58
CA MET A 102 -6.66 -11.32 -3.70
C MET A 102 -7.50 -11.80 -4.88
N ALA A 103 -8.70 -11.23 -5.06
CA ALA A 103 -9.56 -11.56 -6.19
C ALA A 103 -8.88 -11.24 -7.53
N GLU A 104 -8.27 -10.07 -7.66
CA GLU A 104 -7.54 -9.67 -8.87
C GLU A 104 -6.32 -10.57 -9.14
N ARG A 105 -5.62 -11.02 -8.09
CA ARG A 105 -4.46 -11.90 -8.22
C ARG A 105 -4.84 -13.37 -8.38
N HIS A 106 -6.11 -13.71 -8.27
CA HIS A 106 -6.59 -15.10 -8.24
C HIS A 106 -5.94 -15.95 -7.14
N TRP A 107 -5.66 -15.30 -6.00
CA TRP A 107 -5.10 -15.97 -4.82
C TRP A 107 -6.24 -16.38 -3.88
N PRO A 108 -6.09 -17.52 -3.16
CA PRO A 108 -7.10 -17.94 -2.20
C PRO A 108 -7.32 -16.91 -1.09
N SER A 109 -8.54 -16.83 -0.57
CA SER A 109 -8.88 -15.90 0.51
C SER A 109 -8.07 -16.09 1.79
N GLY A 110 -7.53 -17.30 2.03
CA GLY A 110 -6.63 -17.57 3.15
C GLY A 110 -5.33 -16.78 3.13
N VAL A 111 -4.91 -16.26 1.96
CA VAL A 111 -3.74 -15.40 1.84
C VAL A 111 -3.96 -14.06 2.56
N ILE A 112 -5.20 -13.66 2.79
CA ILE A 112 -5.53 -12.45 3.57
C ILE A 112 -4.93 -12.54 4.99
N ASP A 113 -5.00 -13.69 5.64
CA ASP A 113 -4.43 -13.87 6.98
C ASP A 113 -2.91 -13.70 6.98
N GLU A 114 -2.25 -14.19 5.94
CA GLU A 114 -0.82 -13.98 5.74
C GLU A 114 -0.49 -12.48 5.57
N ALA A 115 -1.26 -11.79 4.74
CA ALA A 115 -1.10 -10.36 4.51
C ALA A 115 -1.32 -9.54 5.79
N LEU A 116 -2.33 -9.88 6.59
CA LEU A 116 -2.61 -9.21 7.86
C LEU A 116 -1.49 -9.45 8.87
N ARG A 117 -0.92 -10.65 8.91
CA ARG A 117 0.20 -10.97 9.78
C ARG A 117 1.43 -10.15 9.42
N ILE A 118 1.74 -10.04 8.13
CA ILE A 118 2.84 -9.23 7.63
C ILE A 118 2.62 -7.74 7.97
N LYS A 119 1.40 -7.26 7.81
CA LYS A 119 1.02 -5.88 8.14
C LYS A 119 1.20 -5.59 9.63
N ARG A 120 0.72 -6.48 10.51
CA ARG A 120 0.87 -6.32 11.96
C ARG A 120 2.33 -6.30 12.39
N LYS A 121 3.14 -7.18 11.82
CA LYS A 121 4.57 -7.23 12.10
C LYS A 121 5.27 -5.94 11.65
N HIS A 122 4.95 -5.46 10.47
CA HIS A 122 5.46 -4.18 9.95
C HIS A 122 5.10 -3.02 10.85
N ASP A 123 3.83 -2.89 11.23
CA ASP A 123 3.33 -1.79 12.06
C ASP A 123 3.96 -1.82 13.45
N SER A 124 4.09 -3.00 14.07
CA SER A 124 4.76 -3.16 15.37
C SER A 124 6.22 -2.74 15.31
N HIS A 125 6.93 -3.13 14.28
CA HIS A 125 8.33 -2.75 14.06
C HIS A 125 8.47 -1.23 13.88
N TRP A 126 7.60 -0.65 13.06
CA TRP A 126 7.58 0.80 12.83
C TRP A 126 7.31 1.58 14.12
N MET A 127 6.33 1.16 14.91
CA MET A 127 6.00 1.80 16.19
C MET A 127 7.16 1.74 17.19
N ARG A 128 7.84 0.59 17.28
CA ARG A 128 9.03 0.44 18.14
C ARG A 128 10.16 1.38 17.71
N LYS A 129 10.38 1.51 16.41
CA LYS A 129 11.38 2.41 15.84
C LYS A 129 11.08 3.87 16.16
N GLN A 130 9.80 4.28 16.07
CA GLN A 130 9.37 5.63 16.40
C GLN A 130 9.51 5.91 17.90
N ALA A 131 9.17 4.96 18.76
CA ALA A 131 9.32 5.07 20.21
C ALA A 131 10.79 5.24 20.59
N LEU A 132 11.69 4.47 19.98
CA LEU A 132 13.13 4.59 20.20
C LEU A 132 13.66 5.96 19.79
N LYS A 133 13.23 6.46 18.64
CA LYS A 133 13.61 7.80 18.17
C LYS A 133 13.17 8.89 19.16
N ARG A 134 11.96 8.78 19.73
CA ARG A 134 11.48 9.73 20.76
C ARG A 134 12.35 9.70 22.01
N ILE A 135 12.72 8.52 22.48
CA ILE A 135 13.60 8.35 23.65
C ILE A 135 14.96 8.99 23.39
N LEU A 136 15.55 8.73 22.23
CA LEU A 136 16.86 9.29 21.85
C LEU A 136 16.80 10.82 21.74
N ARG A 137 15.73 11.39 21.18
CA ARG A 137 15.54 12.84 21.11
C ARG A 137 15.41 13.46 22.49
N PHE A 138 14.68 12.82 23.40
CA PHE A 138 14.50 13.26 24.77
C PHE A 138 15.85 13.29 25.51
N LYS A 139 16.62 12.19 25.41
CA LYS A 139 17.96 12.12 25.99
C LYS A 139 18.90 13.20 25.42
N ALA A 140 18.86 13.44 24.13
CA ALA A 140 19.68 14.48 23.49
C ALA A 140 19.34 15.87 23.97
N ARG A 141 18.09 16.15 24.40
CA ARG A 141 17.70 17.46 24.96
C ARG A 141 18.13 17.66 26.41
N LEU A 142 18.39 16.59 27.13
CA LEU A 142 18.82 16.64 28.52
C LEU A 142 20.34 16.87 28.67
N PHE A 143 21.09 16.62 27.64
CA PHE A 143 22.54 16.76 27.58
C PHE A 143 22.94 17.68 26.44
#